data_40d6e69919962df52760b6090fccaef0
#
_entry.id   40d6e69919962df52760b6090fccaef0
#
_cell.length_a   1.000
_cell.length_b   1.000
_cell.length_c   1.000
_cell.angle_alpha   90.00
_cell.angle_beta   90.00
_cell.angle_gamma   90.00
#
_symmetry.space_group_name_H-M   'P 1'
#
loop_
_entity.id
_entity.type
_entity.pdbx_description
1 polymer ?
#
loop_
_entity_poly.entity_id
_entity_poly.type
_entity_poly.pdbx_seq_one_letter_code
_entity_poly.pdbx_strand_id
1 'polypeptide(L)'
;PYQYLYIDFMQAEENECFVDEIYHGGWGVNTVDEIYGLNPLSALSGKEEFALGVQCNMWTETCNNIDEVEYCLLPRMLAVSEIGWLPTSKKNWTSFYRRLQTHDEIFDLLDYQYAKHFIEPKEYTQQESTIMEAEDLLAKSVRGGVGYPSAEVYDALKSALESTDGEDVSALAQAISDYKSAEVVQPQEGKTYQIVSASTYYKRQYEGSTMYQKGNGVRFHFTPQTEPEELWQFVATDGGYLLKNLCTGKFVKMGSYNTALEMVEDGGTPIRVDKATIATKNFTYIPGVVTLSSVSGYSDKMTGKVKRFSAELSGEVYAKDEAALCYNGTWKVVEITD
;
A
#
# COMPACT_ATOMS: atom_id res chain seq x y z
N PRO A 1 23.50 -11.43 15.20
CA PRO A 1 23.79 -10.23 14.42
C PRO A 1 22.92 -10.09 13.20
N TYR A 2 22.37 -11.17 12.62
CA TYR A 2 21.60 -11.08 11.38
C TYR A 2 20.39 -10.17 11.49
N GLN A 3 19.70 -10.18 12.61
CA GLN A 3 18.48 -9.42 12.83
C GLN A 3 18.68 -7.89 12.69
N TYR A 4 19.80 -7.36 13.15
CA TYR A 4 20.07 -5.93 13.15
C TYR A 4 20.74 -5.39 11.87
N LEU A 5 21.20 -6.24 10.99
CA LEU A 5 21.88 -5.85 9.76
C LEU A 5 21.18 -6.38 8.50
N TYR A 6 19.91 -6.77 8.64
CA TYR A 6 19.00 -6.99 7.54
C TYR A 6 18.25 -5.68 7.25
N ILE A 7 18.70 -5.00 6.21
CA ILE A 7 18.18 -3.68 5.83
C ILE A 7 17.05 -3.77 4.79
N ASP A 8 16.51 -4.95 4.57
CA ASP A 8 15.25 -5.26 3.92
C ASP A 8 14.06 -5.29 4.90
N PHE A 9 14.31 -5.13 6.19
CA PHE A 9 13.27 -4.93 7.21
C PHE A 9 12.68 -3.52 7.11
N MET A 10 11.49 -3.31 7.68
CA MET A 10 10.89 -1.99 7.78
C MET A 10 11.81 -1.04 8.56
N GLN A 11 11.84 0.22 8.16
CA GLN A 11 12.70 1.23 8.78
C GLN A 11 12.16 1.78 10.09
N ALA A 12 10.83 1.72 10.27
CA ALA A 12 10.12 2.10 11.49
C ALA A 12 8.78 1.37 11.54
N GLU A 13 8.03 1.56 12.62
CA GLU A 13 6.65 1.10 12.69
C GLU A 13 5.81 1.78 11.60
N GLU A 14 4.78 1.09 11.13
CA GLU A 14 3.96 1.52 9.99
C GLU A 14 3.46 2.97 10.13
N ASN A 15 3.06 3.36 11.33
CA ASN A 15 2.57 4.71 11.63
C ASN A 15 3.63 5.81 11.57
N GLU A 16 4.89 5.47 11.70
CA GLU A 16 6.01 6.43 11.63
C GLU A 16 6.48 6.65 10.18
N CYS A 17 6.27 5.65 9.32
CA CYS A 17 6.64 5.72 7.90
C CYS A 17 5.59 6.41 7.02
N PHE A 18 4.52 6.95 7.58
CA PHE A 18 3.41 7.55 6.80
C PHE A 18 3.79 8.76 5.97
N VAL A 19 4.84 9.47 6.36
CA VAL A 19 5.33 10.63 5.63
C VAL A 19 6.18 10.26 4.40
N ASP A 20 6.53 8.98 4.29
CA ASP A 20 7.33 8.50 3.18
C ASP A 20 6.43 8.21 1.97
N GLU A 21 6.84 8.64 0.79
CA GLU A 21 6.14 8.34 -0.46
C GLU A 21 6.21 6.86 -0.81
N ILE A 22 7.32 6.23 -0.42
CA ILE A 22 7.56 4.81 -0.55
C ILE A 22 7.62 4.21 0.85
N TYR A 23 6.69 3.30 1.12
CA TYR A 23 6.71 2.48 2.32
C TYR A 23 7.05 1.04 1.94
N HIS A 24 8.21 0.58 2.38
CA HIS A 24 8.68 -0.74 2.01
C HIS A 24 9.48 -1.41 3.13
N GLY A 25 9.43 -2.72 3.15
CA GLY A 25 10.13 -3.56 4.10
C GLY A 25 9.27 -4.71 4.61
N GLY A 26 9.85 -5.66 5.31
CA GLY A 26 9.11 -6.78 5.83
C GLY A 26 9.84 -7.55 6.92
N TRP A 27 9.18 -8.55 7.50
CA TRP A 27 9.70 -9.46 8.52
C TRP A 27 9.97 -8.85 9.90
N GLY A 28 9.93 -7.56 10.08
CA GLY A 28 10.17 -6.86 11.34
C GLY A 28 10.62 -5.43 11.10
N VAL A 29 10.86 -4.71 12.18
CA VAL A 29 11.39 -3.35 12.17
C VAL A 29 12.87 -3.38 12.51
N ASN A 30 13.65 -2.53 11.85
CA ASN A 30 15.08 -2.39 12.08
C ASN A 30 15.47 -0.92 11.84
N THR A 31 15.40 -0.14 12.89
CA THR A 31 15.54 1.31 12.82
C THR A 31 17.00 1.75 12.68
N VAL A 32 17.21 2.97 12.23
CA VAL A 32 18.57 3.53 12.06
C VAL A 32 19.33 3.63 13.38
N ASP A 33 18.65 3.93 14.49
CA ASP A 33 19.23 4.03 15.83
C ASP A 33 19.58 2.66 16.41
N GLU A 34 18.76 1.63 16.17
CA GLU A 34 19.08 0.25 16.52
C GLU A 34 20.35 -0.23 15.81
N ILE A 35 20.46 0.03 14.50
CA ILE A 35 21.66 -0.28 13.72
C ILE A 35 22.86 0.48 14.28
N TYR A 36 22.72 1.79 14.51
CA TYR A 36 23.79 2.61 15.08
C TYR A 36 24.20 2.13 16.49
N GLY A 37 23.26 1.68 17.28
CA GLY A 37 23.48 1.12 18.62
C GLY A 37 24.32 -0.15 18.64
N LEU A 38 24.35 -0.90 17.54
CA LEU A 38 25.03 -2.18 17.46
C LEU A 38 26.53 -2.06 17.76
N ASN A 39 27.03 -2.93 18.63
CA ASN A 39 28.47 -3.18 18.77
C ASN A 39 28.87 -4.42 17.97
N PRO A 40 29.53 -4.26 16.81
CA PRO A 40 29.91 -5.41 15.98
C PRO A 40 30.85 -6.40 16.65
N LEU A 41 31.55 -5.97 17.68
CA LEU A 41 32.53 -6.78 18.41
C LEU A 41 31.95 -7.54 19.60
N SER A 42 30.70 -7.27 19.98
CA SER A 42 30.11 -7.80 21.22
C SER A 42 30.08 -9.34 21.31
N ALA A 43 30.01 -10.01 20.16
CA ALA A 43 30.01 -11.47 20.08
C ALA A 43 31.42 -12.10 20.04
N LEU A 44 32.48 -11.28 19.97
CA LEU A 44 33.86 -11.75 19.73
C LEU A 44 34.75 -11.70 20.98
N SER A 45 34.17 -11.70 22.16
CA SER A 45 34.88 -11.53 23.45
C SER A 45 36.27 -12.20 23.49
N GLY A 46 37.34 -11.38 23.54
CA GLY A 46 38.71 -11.84 23.52
C GLY A 46 39.23 -12.33 22.17
N LYS A 47 38.50 -12.02 21.09
CA LYS A 47 38.88 -12.37 19.70
C LYS A 47 38.58 -11.23 18.73
N GLU A 48 38.53 -10.01 19.22
CA GLU A 48 38.16 -8.80 18.46
C GLU A 48 39.10 -8.54 17.28
N GLU A 49 40.38 -8.99 17.37
CA GLU A 49 41.37 -8.87 16.30
C GLU A 49 41.04 -9.69 15.05
N PHE A 50 40.11 -10.64 15.15
CA PHE A 50 39.63 -11.41 13.98
C PHE A 50 38.45 -10.78 13.27
N ALA A 51 37.93 -9.65 13.78
CA ALA A 51 36.86 -8.94 13.09
C ALA A 51 37.41 -8.23 11.84
N LEU A 52 36.91 -8.61 10.68
CA LEU A 52 37.32 -8.01 9.40
C LEU A 52 36.46 -6.78 9.02
N GLY A 53 35.33 -6.60 9.70
CA GLY A 53 34.39 -5.52 9.41
C GLY A 53 32.94 -5.92 9.74
N VAL A 54 32.00 -5.17 9.13
CA VAL A 54 30.56 -5.41 9.24
C VAL A 54 29.99 -5.73 7.86
N GLN A 55 28.94 -6.53 7.84
CA GLN A 55 28.16 -6.83 6.64
C GLN A 55 26.69 -6.60 6.94
N CYS A 56 26.01 -5.90 6.05
CA CYS A 56 24.56 -5.86 6.02
C CYS A 56 24.03 -6.57 4.77
N ASN A 57 22.81 -7.06 4.85
CA ASN A 57 22.16 -7.78 3.76
C ASN A 57 20.92 -7.01 3.32
N MET A 58 20.80 -6.86 2.01
CA MET A 58 19.59 -6.39 1.35
C MET A 58 19.07 -7.52 0.46
N TRP A 59 18.00 -8.16 0.91
CA TRP A 59 17.31 -9.19 0.14
C TRP A 59 16.22 -8.54 -0.69
N THR A 60 16.27 -8.73 -1.99
CA THR A 60 15.40 -8.01 -2.94
C THR A 60 14.15 -8.79 -3.32
N GLU A 61 13.85 -9.92 -2.68
CA GLU A 61 12.64 -10.71 -2.97
C GLU A 61 11.35 -9.91 -2.79
N THR A 62 11.43 -8.73 -2.23
CA THR A 62 10.29 -7.88 -1.90
C THR A 62 10.36 -6.49 -2.50
N CYS A 63 11.45 -6.18 -3.19
CA CYS A 63 11.62 -4.93 -3.92
C CYS A 63 11.28 -5.14 -5.40
N ASN A 64 10.38 -4.30 -5.92
CA ASN A 64 9.92 -4.39 -7.30
C ASN A 64 10.68 -3.45 -8.25
N ASN A 65 11.34 -2.44 -7.69
CA ASN A 65 12.06 -1.41 -8.43
C ASN A 65 13.24 -0.88 -7.62
N ILE A 66 14.02 0.01 -8.22
CA ILE A 66 15.21 0.58 -7.59
C ILE A 66 14.85 1.53 -6.45
N ASP A 67 13.74 2.24 -6.54
CA ASP A 67 13.30 3.23 -5.54
C ASP A 67 13.02 2.55 -4.20
N GLU A 68 12.41 1.36 -4.23
CA GLU A 68 12.18 0.56 -3.02
C GLU A 68 13.50 0.04 -2.42
N VAL A 69 14.48 -0.30 -3.26
CA VAL A 69 15.83 -0.68 -2.79
C VAL A 69 16.52 0.51 -2.11
N GLU A 70 16.50 1.67 -2.74
CA GLU A 70 17.09 2.89 -2.20
C GLU A 70 16.42 3.29 -0.88
N TYR A 71 15.10 3.24 -0.82
CA TYR A 71 14.35 3.46 0.40
C TYR A 71 14.79 2.52 1.53
N CYS A 72 14.93 1.23 1.25
CA CYS A 72 15.39 0.27 2.25
C CYS A 72 16.84 0.53 2.70
N LEU A 73 17.70 0.98 1.80
CA LEU A 73 19.11 1.26 2.10
C LEU A 73 19.30 2.56 2.89
N LEU A 74 18.58 3.61 2.53
CA LEU A 74 18.83 4.96 3.01
C LEU A 74 17.78 5.41 4.05
N PRO A 75 18.21 5.98 5.18
CA PRO A 75 19.59 6.35 5.53
C PRO A 75 20.37 5.29 6.31
N ARG A 76 19.83 4.08 6.52
CA ARG A 76 20.43 3.03 7.38
C ARG A 76 21.88 2.68 7.00
N MET A 77 22.22 2.74 5.71
CA MET A 77 23.59 2.51 5.25
C MET A 77 24.61 3.49 5.85
N LEU A 78 24.20 4.70 6.20
CA LEU A 78 25.08 5.65 6.89
C LEU A 78 25.43 5.15 8.30
N ALA A 79 24.44 4.57 9.01
CA ALA A 79 24.67 3.94 10.32
C ALA A 79 25.58 2.71 10.19
N VAL A 80 25.34 1.84 9.20
CA VAL A 80 26.21 0.68 8.92
C VAL A 80 27.65 1.13 8.63
N SER A 81 27.83 2.16 7.84
CA SER A 81 29.15 2.70 7.53
C SER A 81 29.85 3.19 8.79
N GLU A 82 29.16 3.95 9.64
CA GLU A 82 29.78 4.51 10.83
C GLU A 82 30.14 3.44 11.88
N ILE A 83 29.32 2.43 12.09
CA ILE A 83 29.66 1.31 13.01
C ILE A 83 30.81 0.45 12.48
N GLY A 84 31.04 0.46 11.17
CA GLY A 84 32.21 -0.22 10.57
C GLY A 84 33.51 0.55 10.69
N TRP A 85 33.45 1.88 10.76
CA TRP A 85 34.62 2.77 10.82
C TRP A 85 35.00 3.21 12.23
N LEU A 86 34.01 3.41 13.11
CA LEU A 86 34.24 3.98 14.43
C LEU A 86 34.31 2.91 15.50
N PRO A 87 35.36 2.94 16.36
CA PRO A 87 35.33 2.21 17.61
C PRO A 87 34.08 2.55 18.43
N THR A 88 33.46 1.54 19.04
CA THR A 88 32.23 1.73 19.84
C THR A 88 32.34 2.84 20.88
N SER A 89 33.53 3.01 21.49
CA SER A 89 33.80 4.06 22.48
C SER A 89 33.76 5.49 21.92
N LYS A 90 33.82 5.65 20.60
CA LYS A 90 33.75 6.96 19.92
C LYS A 90 32.40 7.25 19.29
N LYS A 91 31.46 6.29 19.31
CA LYS A 91 30.12 6.52 18.79
C LYS A 91 29.38 7.57 19.62
N ASN A 92 28.67 8.45 18.93
CA ASN A 92 27.85 9.48 19.54
C ASN A 92 26.59 9.70 18.69
N TRP A 93 25.46 9.20 19.19
CA TRP A 93 24.18 9.26 18.48
C TRP A 93 23.78 10.69 18.12
N THR A 94 23.85 11.62 19.07
CA THR A 94 23.46 13.02 18.81
C THR A 94 24.28 13.65 17.68
N SER A 95 25.60 13.38 17.65
CA SER A 95 26.47 13.84 16.58
C SER A 95 26.16 13.18 15.24
N PHE A 96 25.89 11.87 15.26
CA PHE A 96 25.49 11.13 14.07
C PHE A 96 24.15 11.64 13.54
N TYR A 97 23.13 11.71 14.39
CA TYR A 97 21.79 12.16 14.03
C TYR A 97 21.81 13.57 13.42
N ARG A 98 22.56 14.50 14.01
CA ARG A 98 22.73 15.85 13.43
C ARG A 98 23.35 15.84 12.03
N ARG A 99 24.33 14.97 11.78
CA ARG A 99 24.92 14.80 10.45
C ARG A 99 23.94 14.14 9.49
N LEU A 100 23.15 13.21 9.98
CA LEU A 100 22.10 12.55 9.22
C LEU A 100 21.08 13.56 8.69
N GLN A 101 20.67 14.54 9.52
CA GLN A 101 19.73 15.60 9.13
C GLN A 101 20.22 16.46 7.95
N THR A 102 21.51 16.46 7.64
CA THR A 102 22.07 17.22 6.52
C THR A 102 22.31 16.37 5.26
N HIS A 103 21.98 15.10 5.30
CA HIS A 103 22.13 14.22 4.13
C HIS A 103 20.93 14.24 3.20
N ASP A 104 19.79 14.73 3.65
CA ASP A 104 18.58 14.91 2.83
C ASP A 104 18.88 15.75 1.59
N GLU A 105 19.59 16.87 1.72
CA GLU A 105 20.00 17.73 0.59
C GLU A 105 20.85 16.95 -0.45
N ILE A 106 21.67 16.00 0.02
CA ILE A 106 22.51 15.18 -0.85
C ILE A 106 21.67 14.11 -1.54
N PHE A 107 20.74 13.48 -0.81
CA PHE A 107 19.86 12.47 -1.36
C PHE A 107 18.91 13.08 -2.40
N ASP A 108 18.33 14.23 -2.12
CA ASP A 108 17.49 14.99 -3.06
C ASP A 108 18.29 15.43 -4.30
N LEU A 109 19.51 15.93 -4.12
CA LEU A 109 20.39 16.31 -5.25
C LEU A 109 20.73 15.13 -6.17
N LEU A 110 20.83 13.93 -5.60
CA LEU A 110 21.13 12.71 -6.33
C LEU A 110 19.90 11.95 -6.81
N ASP A 111 18.71 12.48 -6.54
CA ASP A 111 17.39 11.90 -6.86
C ASP A 111 17.22 10.49 -6.26
N TYR A 112 17.75 10.27 -5.05
CA TYR A 112 17.58 9.01 -4.32
C TYR A 112 16.25 8.99 -3.56
N GLN A 113 15.61 7.84 -3.59
CA GLN A 113 14.49 7.56 -2.71
C GLN A 113 15.04 7.12 -1.34
N TYR A 114 14.60 7.79 -0.27
CA TYR A 114 15.07 7.50 1.08
C TYR A 114 13.95 7.67 2.10
N ALA A 115 14.09 7.04 3.26
CA ALA A 115 13.12 7.20 4.34
C ALA A 115 13.24 8.60 4.96
N LYS A 116 12.19 9.40 4.82
CA LYS A 116 12.16 10.82 5.24
C LYS A 116 11.73 10.99 6.69
N HIS A 117 11.06 10.00 7.29
CA HIS A 117 10.58 10.07 8.68
C HIS A 117 11.71 10.19 9.73
N PHE A 118 12.97 9.95 9.36
CA PHE A 118 14.13 10.23 10.22
C PHE A 118 14.60 11.68 10.18
N ILE A 119 14.19 12.42 9.17
CA ILE A 119 14.48 13.84 9.08
C ILE A 119 13.50 14.54 10.00
N GLU A 120 13.97 15.47 10.83
CA GLU A 120 13.09 16.19 11.73
C GLU A 120 11.90 16.73 10.93
N PRO A 121 10.68 16.30 11.25
CA PRO A 121 9.53 16.69 10.47
C PRO A 121 9.48 18.21 10.49
N LYS A 122 9.41 18.80 9.30
CA LYS A 122 9.06 20.18 9.15
C LYS A 122 7.75 20.35 9.92
N GLU A 123 7.76 21.10 11.01
CA GLU A 123 6.53 21.41 11.72
C GLU A 123 5.64 22.22 10.78
N TYR A 124 4.69 21.54 10.14
CA TYR A 124 3.67 22.20 9.36
C TYR A 124 2.62 22.78 10.30
N THR A 125 2.22 23.99 10.04
CA THR A 125 1.03 24.56 10.69
C THR A 125 -0.21 23.74 10.34
N GLN A 126 -1.28 23.89 11.12
CA GLN A 126 -2.57 23.26 10.82
C GLN A 126 -3.06 23.63 9.41
N GLN A 127 -2.82 24.87 8.99
CA GLN A 127 -3.18 25.37 7.67
C GLN A 127 -2.41 24.65 6.58
N GLU A 128 -1.09 24.60 6.67
CA GLU A 128 -0.24 23.91 5.70
C GLU A 128 -0.61 22.42 5.60
N SER A 129 -0.78 21.74 6.72
CA SER A 129 -1.16 20.32 6.74
C SER A 129 -2.52 20.07 6.07
N THR A 130 -3.48 20.97 6.26
CA THR A 130 -4.82 20.86 5.64
C THR A 130 -4.74 21.06 4.12
N ILE A 131 -3.95 22.02 3.66
CA ILE A 131 -3.73 22.27 2.24
C ILE A 131 -3.05 21.07 1.59
N MET A 132 -1.95 20.57 2.17
CA MET A 132 -1.22 19.41 1.67
C MET A 132 -2.11 18.16 1.59
N GLU A 133 -2.97 17.94 2.58
CA GLU A 133 -3.92 16.82 2.56
C GLU A 133 -4.91 16.93 1.40
N ALA A 134 -5.44 18.10 1.12
CA ALA A 134 -6.35 18.32 0.00
C ALA A 134 -5.65 18.11 -1.36
N GLU A 135 -4.43 18.63 -1.49
CA GLU A 135 -3.60 18.44 -2.69
C GLU A 135 -3.31 16.95 -2.94
N ASP A 136 -2.91 16.21 -1.91
CA ASP A 136 -2.64 14.78 -1.99
C ASP A 136 -3.88 13.97 -2.38
N LEU A 137 -5.03 14.25 -1.76
CA LEU A 137 -6.30 13.61 -2.11
C LEU A 137 -6.67 13.84 -3.58
N LEU A 138 -6.55 15.07 -4.08
CA LEU A 138 -6.86 15.42 -5.46
C LEU A 138 -5.88 14.79 -6.45
N ALA A 139 -4.58 14.81 -6.13
CA ALA A 139 -3.53 14.23 -6.97
C ALA A 139 -3.68 12.71 -7.15
N LYS A 140 -4.13 12.01 -6.10
CA LYS A 140 -4.37 10.56 -6.11
C LYS A 140 -5.75 10.17 -6.64
N SER A 141 -6.59 11.12 -7.05
CA SER A 141 -7.98 10.87 -7.40
C SER A 141 -8.26 10.96 -8.90
N VAL A 142 -9.17 10.09 -9.34
CA VAL A 142 -9.79 10.17 -10.66
C VAL A 142 -11.20 10.75 -10.49
N ARG A 143 -11.45 11.91 -11.08
CA ARG A 143 -12.73 12.62 -10.98
C ARG A 143 -13.88 11.75 -11.47
N GLY A 144 -14.79 11.35 -10.57
CA GLY A 144 -15.94 10.51 -10.91
C GLY A 144 -15.58 9.06 -11.34
N GLY A 145 -14.36 8.62 -11.10
CA GLY A 145 -13.94 7.24 -11.37
C GLY A 145 -14.58 6.23 -10.41
N VAL A 146 -14.68 4.98 -10.81
CA VAL A 146 -15.20 3.89 -9.95
C VAL A 146 -14.32 3.73 -8.72
N GLY A 147 -14.95 3.65 -7.55
CA GLY A 147 -14.25 3.58 -6.26
C GLY A 147 -13.85 4.94 -5.68
N TYR A 148 -13.99 6.03 -6.45
CA TYR A 148 -13.78 7.41 -5.98
C TYR A 148 -15.11 8.07 -5.62
N PRO A 149 -15.09 9.16 -4.83
CA PRO A 149 -16.27 10.01 -4.68
C PRO A 149 -16.80 10.54 -6.02
N SER A 150 -18.05 11.00 -6.03
CA SER A 150 -18.64 11.54 -7.26
C SER A 150 -17.87 12.76 -7.79
N ALA A 151 -18.10 13.10 -9.07
CA ALA A 151 -17.47 14.26 -9.68
C ALA A 151 -17.82 15.56 -8.93
N GLU A 152 -19.04 15.69 -8.40
CA GLU A 152 -19.49 16.85 -7.62
C GLU A 152 -18.70 16.99 -6.32
N VAL A 153 -18.44 15.89 -5.63
CA VAL A 153 -17.65 15.88 -4.37
C VAL A 153 -16.19 16.19 -4.66
N TYR A 154 -15.63 15.65 -5.74
CA TYR A 154 -14.29 15.99 -6.19
C TYR A 154 -14.15 17.49 -6.52
N ASP A 155 -15.10 18.03 -7.30
CA ASP A 155 -15.10 19.45 -7.70
C ASP A 155 -15.30 20.37 -6.50
N ALA A 156 -16.10 19.96 -5.49
CA ALA A 156 -16.25 20.72 -4.24
C ALA A 156 -14.93 20.81 -3.46
N LEU A 157 -14.20 19.70 -3.32
CA LEU A 157 -12.89 19.70 -2.67
C LEU A 157 -11.90 20.59 -3.44
N LYS A 158 -11.86 20.45 -4.76
CA LYS A 158 -10.99 21.26 -5.62
C LYS A 158 -11.30 22.75 -5.50
N SER A 159 -12.58 23.11 -5.52
CA SER A 159 -13.00 24.52 -5.39
C SER A 159 -12.69 25.10 -4.01
N ALA A 160 -12.82 24.29 -2.94
CA ALA A 160 -12.45 24.71 -1.60
C ALA A 160 -10.93 24.95 -1.49
N LEU A 161 -10.10 24.11 -2.12
CA LEU A 161 -8.65 24.31 -2.18
C LEU A 161 -8.28 25.57 -2.98
N GLU A 162 -8.89 25.78 -4.14
CA GLU A 162 -8.63 26.95 -5.00
C GLU A 162 -9.09 28.29 -4.39
N SER A 163 -10.05 28.24 -3.47
CA SER A 163 -10.62 29.45 -2.84
C SER A 163 -10.01 29.79 -1.48
N THR A 164 -9.19 28.91 -0.89
CA THR A 164 -8.55 29.20 0.40
C THR A 164 -7.43 30.23 0.23
N ASP A 165 -7.33 31.17 1.15
CA ASP A 165 -6.21 32.12 1.26
C ASP A 165 -5.07 31.60 2.17
N GLY A 166 -5.26 30.42 2.75
CA GLY A 166 -4.32 29.78 3.64
C GLY A 166 -4.39 30.25 5.10
N GLU A 167 -5.18 31.28 5.42
CA GLU A 167 -5.37 31.74 6.80
C GLU A 167 -6.53 31.00 7.48
N ASP A 168 -7.69 30.90 6.82
CA ASP A 168 -8.84 30.12 7.30
C ASP A 168 -9.07 28.91 6.40
N VAL A 169 -8.70 27.73 6.89
CA VAL A 169 -8.84 26.45 6.20
C VAL A 169 -10.07 25.65 6.65
N SER A 170 -10.98 26.23 7.40
CA SER A 170 -12.13 25.49 7.97
C SER A 170 -13.06 24.93 6.88
N ALA A 171 -13.33 25.70 5.83
CA ALA A 171 -14.11 25.23 4.67
C ALA A 171 -13.40 24.12 3.91
N LEU A 172 -12.08 24.20 3.76
CA LEU A 172 -11.26 23.16 3.15
C LEU A 172 -11.26 21.88 3.99
N ALA A 173 -11.09 21.99 5.31
CA ALA A 173 -11.14 20.87 6.23
C ALA A 173 -12.51 20.15 6.18
N GLN A 174 -13.60 20.91 6.06
CA GLN A 174 -14.94 20.32 5.88
C GLN A 174 -15.03 19.59 4.53
N ALA A 175 -14.55 20.17 3.45
CA ALA A 175 -14.57 19.55 2.12
C ALA A 175 -13.72 18.25 2.09
N ILE A 176 -12.58 18.20 2.80
CA ILE A 176 -11.78 16.98 2.99
C ILE A 176 -12.60 15.91 3.73
N SER A 177 -13.28 16.29 4.81
CA SER A 177 -14.13 15.38 5.59
C SER A 177 -15.28 14.82 4.75
N ASP A 178 -15.94 15.68 3.97
CA ASP A 178 -17.02 15.28 3.07
C ASP A 178 -16.51 14.35 1.98
N TYR A 179 -15.35 14.65 1.40
CA TYR A 179 -14.68 13.81 0.41
C TYR A 179 -14.37 12.41 0.97
N LYS A 180 -13.78 12.35 2.15
CA LYS A 180 -13.43 11.07 2.80
C LYS A 180 -14.64 10.25 3.23
N SER A 181 -15.76 10.88 3.57
CA SER A 181 -16.98 10.22 4.01
C SER A 181 -17.92 9.82 2.87
N ALA A 182 -17.78 10.43 1.70
CA ALA A 182 -18.68 10.22 0.57
C ALA A 182 -18.75 8.75 0.13
N GLU A 183 -19.92 8.37 -0.37
CA GLU A 183 -20.11 7.11 -1.10
C GLU A 183 -19.27 7.09 -2.38
N VAL A 184 -18.82 5.92 -2.78
CA VAL A 184 -17.99 5.77 -3.97
C VAL A 184 -18.83 5.47 -5.21
N VAL A 185 -18.39 5.99 -6.35
CA VAL A 185 -18.98 5.69 -7.65
C VAL A 185 -18.90 4.20 -7.93
N GLN A 186 -20.02 3.64 -8.33
CA GLN A 186 -20.20 2.22 -8.61
C GLN A 186 -19.90 1.89 -10.08
N PRO A 187 -19.48 0.65 -10.39
CA PRO A 187 -19.37 0.19 -11.79
C PRO A 187 -20.69 0.31 -12.54
N GLN A 188 -20.61 0.63 -13.81
CA GLN A 188 -21.76 0.76 -14.70
C GLN A 188 -21.89 -0.48 -15.59
N GLU A 189 -23.13 -0.94 -15.78
CA GLU A 189 -23.42 -2.04 -16.70
C GLU A 189 -23.02 -1.70 -18.14
N GLY A 190 -22.50 -2.66 -18.87
CA GLY A 190 -22.04 -2.49 -20.27
C GLY A 190 -20.66 -1.87 -20.43
N LYS A 191 -20.06 -1.34 -19.35
CA LYS A 191 -18.69 -0.83 -19.37
C LYS A 191 -17.69 -1.95 -19.12
N THR A 192 -16.46 -1.74 -19.59
CA THR A 192 -15.34 -2.66 -19.45
C THR A 192 -14.34 -2.16 -18.41
N TYR A 193 -13.86 -3.06 -17.58
CA TYR A 193 -12.98 -2.73 -16.49
C TYR A 193 -11.78 -3.67 -16.40
N GLN A 194 -10.67 -3.15 -15.92
CA GLN A 194 -9.61 -3.93 -15.28
C GLN A 194 -9.78 -3.87 -13.76
N ILE A 195 -9.46 -4.96 -13.08
CA ILE A 195 -9.41 -5.03 -11.63
C ILE A 195 -7.95 -5.16 -11.24
N VAL A 196 -7.45 -4.11 -10.60
CA VAL A 196 -6.03 -3.93 -10.30
C VAL A 196 -5.84 -4.03 -8.79
N SER A 197 -4.87 -4.81 -8.35
CA SER A 197 -4.55 -4.94 -6.94
C SER A 197 -4.01 -3.61 -6.39
N ALA A 198 -4.59 -3.16 -5.29
CA ALA A 198 -4.11 -2.04 -4.49
C ALA A 198 -3.50 -2.52 -3.16
N SER A 199 -3.07 -3.77 -3.12
CA SER A 199 -2.53 -4.39 -1.92
C SER A 199 -1.28 -3.68 -1.45
N THR A 200 -1.29 -3.28 -0.18
CA THR A 200 -0.14 -2.70 0.51
C THR A 200 0.54 -3.70 1.45
N TYR A 201 0.02 -4.92 1.53
CA TYR A 201 0.55 -5.97 2.40
C TYR A 201 1.70 -6.75 1.75
N TYR A 202 2.58 -7.25 2.57
CA TYR A 202 3.77 -7.92 2.11
C TYR A 202 4.43 -7.16 0.95
N LYS A 203 4.70 -5.86 1.22
CA LYS A 203 5.68 -5.14 0.43
C LYS A 203 5.17 -4.66 -0.92
N ARG A 204 3.88 -4.35 -1.00
CA ARG A 204 3.27 -3.89 -2.26
C ARG A 204 3.53 -4.80 -3.46
N GLN A 205 3.98 -6.03 -3.20
CA GLN A 205 4.36 -7.02 -4.21
C GLN A 205 3.27 -7.26 -5.27
N TYR A 206 2.02 -6.94 -4.93
CA TYR A 206 0.87 -7.11 -5.81
C TYR A 206 0.26 -5.80 -6.27
N GLU A 207 0.78 -4.67 -5.82
CA GLU A 207 0.28 -3.37 -6.27
C GLU A 207 0.45 -3.23 -7.78
N GLY A 208 -0.61 -2.79 -8.46
CA GLY A 208 -0.62 -2.67 -9.90
C GLY A 208 -0.83 -3.97 -10.68
N SER A 209 -0.86 -5.14 -10.01
CA SER A 209 -1.13 -6.43 -10.66
C SER A 209 -2.57 -6.54 -11.10
N THR A 210 -2.81 -6.93 -12.35
CA THR A 210 -4.16 -7.06 -12.92
C THR A 210 -4.74 -8.45 -12.69
N MET A 211 -6.03 -8.50 -12.36
CA MET A 211 -6.78 -9.75 -12.19
C MET A 211 -7.19 -10.31 -13.54
N TYR A 212 -6.95 -11.60 -13.79
CA TYR A 212 -7.29 -12.26 -15.04
C TYR A 212 -7.84 -13.66 -14.82
N GLN A 213 -8.53 -14.19 -15.83
CA GLN A 213 -8.96 -15.57 -15.85
C GLN A 213 -7.87 -16.49 -16.41
N LYS A 214 -7.59 -17.60 -15.73
CA LYS A 214 -6.72 -18.68 -16.22
C LYS A 214 -7.41 -20.03 -16.04
N GLY A 215 -7.84 -20.62 -17.16
CA GLY A 215 -8.64 -21.84 -17.10
C GLY A 215 -9.95 -21.63 -16.35
N ASN A 216 -10.21 -22.41 -15.31
CA ASN A 216 -11.38 -22.25 -14.43
C ASN A 216 -11.06 -21.48 -13.14
N GLY A 217 -9.95 -20.80 -13.05
CA GLY A 217 -9.54 -20.03 -11.87
C GLY A 217 -9.37 -18.54 -12.17
N VAL A 218 -9.25 -17.76 -11.10
CA VAL A 218 -8.94 -16.33 -11.14
C VAL A 218 -7.54 -16.12 -10.55
N ARG A 219 -6.70 -15.44 -11.31
CA ARG A 219 -5.33 -15.13 -10.93
C ARG A 219 -5.04 -13.64 -11.10
N PHE A 220 -3.87 -13.21 -10.74
CA PHE A 220 -3.36 -11.87 -11.03
C PHE A 220 -1.95 -11.94 -11.62
N HIS A 221 -1.66 -11.02 -12.54
CA HIS A 221 -0.33 -10.85 -13.10
C HIS A 221 0.50 -9.94 -12.21
N PHE A 222 1.77 -10.28 -12.04
CA PHE A 222 2.73 -9.41 -11.34
C PHE A 222 3.13 -8.16 -12.16
N THR A 223 2.84 -8.16 -13.45
CA THR A 223 3.07 -7.01 -14.32
C THR A 223 1.75 -6.69 -15.02
N PRO A 224 1.28 -5.44 -15.02
CA PRO A 224 0.08 -5.04 -15.73
C PRO A 224 0.17 -5.42 -17.21
N GLN A 225 -0.86 -6.04 -17.73
CA GLN A 225 -1.01 -6.41 -19.15
C GLN A 225 -2.40 -5.96 -19.61
N THR A 226 -2.64 -5.97 -20.91
CA THR A 226 -3.95 -5.64 -21.48
C THR A 226 -4.40 -6.80 -22.35
N GLU A 227 -4.51 -7.96 -21.75
CA GLU A 227 -5.00 -9.16 -22.42
C GLU A 227 -6.51 -9.29 -22.26
N PRO A 228 -7.22 -9.92 -23.23
CA PRO A 228 -8.67 -10.10 -23.14
C PRO A 228 -9.15 -10.76 -21.85
N GLU A 229 -8.35 -11.66 -21.27
CA GLU A 229 -8.64 -12.38 -20.04
C GLU A 229 -8.59 -11.48 -18.79
N GLU A 230 -8.05 -10.26 -18.91
CA GLU A 230 -8.00 -9.24 -17.84
C GLU A 230 -9.20 -8.30 -17.86
N LEU A 231 -10.07 -8.43 -18.87
CA LEU A 231 -11.20 -7.53 -19.06
C LEU A 231 -12.47 -8.12 -18.42
N TRP A 232 -13.12 -7.29 -17.63
CA TRP A 232 -14.26 -7.66 -16.82
C TRP A 232 -15.45 -6.72 -17.03
N GLN A 233 -16.64 -7.28 -16.84
CA GLN A 233 -17.88 -6.51 -16.77
C GLN A 233 -18.61 -6.80 -15.46
N PHE A 234 -19.21 -5.77 -14.90
CA PHE A 234 -20.11 -5.87 -13.76
C PHE A 234 -21.54 -5.95 -14.28
N VAL A 235 -22.15 -7.10 -14.11
CA VAL A 235 -23.55 -7.35 -14.52
C VAL A 235 -24.42 -7.13 -13.30
N ALA A 236 -25.32 -6.15 -13.35
CA ALA A 236 -26.16 -5.79 -12.22
C ALA A 236 -27.08 -6.96 -11.81
N THR A 237 -27.27 -7.12 -10.49
CA THR A 237 -28.16 -8.10 -9.88
C THR A 237 -28.76 -7.52 -8.61
N ASP A 238 -29.68 -8.24 -7.99
CA ASP A 238 -30.29 -7.78 -6.74
C ASP A 238 -29.23 -7.65 -5.63
N GLY A 239 -28.99 -6.40 -5.21
CA GLY A 239 -28.06 -6.03 -4.15
C GLY A 239 -26.57 -6.00 -4.53
N GLY A 240 -26.19 -6.13 -5.82
CA GLY A 240 -24.79 -6.06 -6.23
C GLY A 240 -24.55 -6.40 -7.69
N TYR A 241 -23.45 -7.08 -7.98
CA TYR A 241 -23.01 -7.40 -9.34
C TYR A 241 -22.53 -8.84 -9.45
N LEU A 242 -22.76 -9.48 -10.58
CA LEU A 242 -21.99 -10.62 -11.02
C LEU A 242 -20.77 -10.11 -11.81
N LEU A 243 -19.60 -10.62 -11.50
CA LEU A 243 -18.38 -10.27 -12.23
C LEU A 243 -18.17 -11.25 -13.37
N LYS A 244 -18.27 -10.75 -14.61
CA LYS A 244 -18.17 -11.50 -15.84
C LYS A 244 -16.86 -11.24 -16.54
N ASN A 245 -16.13 -12.29 -16.91
CA ASN A 245 -14.95 -12.16 -17.78
C ASN A 245 -15.39 -11.98 -19.23
N LEU A 246 -14.84 -10.98 -19.91
CA LEU A 246 -15.24 -10.65 -21.29
C LEU A 246 -14.78 -11.68 -22.30
N CYS A 247 -13.60 -12.26 -22.13
CA CYS A 247 -13.03 -13.23 -23.05
C CYS A 247 -13.84 -14.53 -23.10
N THR A 248 -14.25 -15.05 -21.94
CA THR A 248 -14.89 -16.35 -21.85
C THR A 248 -16.39 -16.30 -21.63
N GLY A 249 -16.92 -15.17 -21.21
CA GLY A 249 -18.32 -15.01 -20.81
C GLY A 249 -18.66 -15.61 -19.44
N LYS A 250 -17.71 -16.25 -18.75
CA LYS A 250 -17.91 -16.91 -17.45
C LYS A 250 -17.96 -15.91 -16.30
N PHE A 251 -18.57 -16.36 -15.21
CA PHE A 251 -18.74 -15.58 -13.99
C PHE A 251 -17.84 -16.05 -12.86
N VAL A 252 -17.41 -15.12 -12.03
CA VAL A 252 -16.63 -15.42 -10.81
C VAL A 252 -17.55 -16.02 -9.75
N LYS A 253 -17.10 -17.13 -9.16
CA LYS A 253 -17.73 -17.78 -8.02
C LYS A 253 -16.79 -17.89 -6.84
N MET A 254 -17.28 -17.46 -5.67
CA MET A 254 -16.59 -17.66 -4.40
C MET A 254 -16.97 -19.02 -3.82
N GLY A 255 -15.99 -19.87 -3.61
CA GLY A 255 -16.13 -21.13 -2.88
C GLY A 255 -16.15 -20.93 -1.36
N SER A 256 -15.69 -21.94 -0.62
CA SER A 256 -15.51 -21.88 0.83
C SER A 256 -14.44 -20.85 1.24
N TYR A 257 -14.43 -20.51 2.53
CA TYR A 257 -13.35 -19.67 3.09
C TYR A 257 -11.98 -20.29 2.76
N ASN A 258 -11.05 -19.42 2.37
CA ASN A 258 -9.67 -19.78 2.03
C ASN A 258 -9.54 -20.74 0.84
N THR A 259 -10.42 -20.61 -0.13
CA THR A 259 -10.31 -21.32 -1.44
C THR A 259 -10.15 -20.33 -2.58
N ALA A 260 -9.45 -20.76 -3.63
CA ALA A 260 -9.33 -19.97 -4.86
C ALA A 260 -10.71 -19.69 -5.48
N LEU A 261 -10.83 -18.53 -6.12
CA LEU A 261 -12.03 -18.19 -6.89
C LEU A 261 -12.13 -19.07 -8.13
N GLU A 262 -13.34 -19.46 -8.47
CA GLU A 262 -13.65 -20.29 -9.63
C GLU A 262 -14.39 -19.50 -10.71
N MET A 263 -14.24 -19.93 -11.96
CA MET A 263 -15.02 -19.43 -13.09
C MET A 263 -16.10 -20.43 -13.49
N VAL A 264 -17.34 -19.98 -13.53
CA VAL A 264 -18.52 -20.82 -13.84
C VAL A 264 -19.33 -20.23 -14.99
N GLU A 265 -20.00 -21.09 -15.75
CA GLU A 265 -20.90 -20.64 -16.83
C GLU A 265 -22.13 -19.90 -16.30
N ASP A 266 -22.71 -20.43 -15.21
CA ASP A 266 -23.87 -19.87 -14.52
C ASP A 266 -23.71 -19.91 -13.00
N GLY A 267 -24.45 -19.06 -12.29
CA GLY A 267 -24.48 -19.10 -10.82
C GLY A 267 -23.23 -18.49 -10.16
N GLY A 268 -22.67 -17.44 -10.74
CA GLY A 268 -21.64 -16.62 -10.12
C GLY A 268 -22.06 -16.06 -8.74
N THR A 269 -21.11 -15.66 -7.92
CA THR A 269 -21.40 -15.05 -6.62
C THR A 269 -21.65 -13.56 -6.77
N PRO A 270 -22.81 -13.04 -6.36
CA PRO A 270 -23.06 -11.59 -6.31
C PRO A 270 -22.08 -10.91 -5.36
N ILE A 271 -21.47 -9.83 -5.83
CA ILE A 271 -20.51 -9.02 -5.06
C ILE A 271 -20.93 -7.56 -4.99
N ARG A 272 -20.46 -6.87 -3.96
CA ARG A 272 -20.52 -5.42 -3.83
C ARG A 272 -19.15 -4.84 -4.05
N VAL A 273 -19.13 -3.59 -4.51
CA VAL A 273 -17.94 -2.75 -4.58
C VAL A 273 -18.06 -1.75 -3.44
N ASP A 274 -17.37 -2.03 -2.36
CA ASP A 274 -17.41 -1.21 -1.16
C ASP A 274 -16.12 -0.38 -1.04
N LYS A 275 -16.24 0.86 -0.55
CA LYS A 275 -15.07 1.65 -0.15
C LYS A 275 -14.22 0.83 0.82
N ALA A 276 -12.92 0.76 0.58
CA ALA A 276 -12.05 0.05 1.50
C ALA A 276 -11.99 0.80 2.85
N THR A 277 -12.51 0.16 3.89
CA THR A 277 -12.36 0.60 5.28
C THR A 277 -11.54 -0.45 5.99
N ILE A 278 -10.36 -0.10 6.46
CA ILE A 278 -9.51 -1.02 7.21
C ILE A 278 -9.64 -0.71 8.69
N ALA A 279 -9.98 -1.73 9.46
CA ALA A 279 -10.23 -1.63 10.89
C ALA A 279 -8.93 -1.56 11.72
N THR A 280 -7.80 -1.14 11.16
CA THR A 280 -6.57 -0.96 11.89
C THR A 280 -6.37 0.51 12.28
N LYS A 281 -5.74 0.74 13.41
CA LYS A 281 -5.54 2.08 14.00
C LYS A 281 -4.85 3.10 13.08
N ASN A 282 -4.24 2.63 12.01
CA ASN A 282 -3.32 3.41 11.18
C ASN A 282 -3.69 3.43 9.70
N PHE A 283 -4.94 3.09 9.33
CA PHE A 283 -5.31 3.13 7.93
C PHE A 283 -5.67 4.54 7.50
N THR A 284 -4.84 5.07 6.61
CA THR A 284 -5.15 6.29 5.89
C THR A 284 -6.08 5.97 4.71
N TYR A 285 -7.13 6.75 4.53
CA TYR A 285 -8.01 6.64 3.37
C TYR A 285 -7.22 6.84 2.09
N ILE A 286 -7.26 5.86 1.20
CA ILE A 286 -6.65 5.95 -0.13
C ILE A 286 -7.76 6.07 -1.17
N PRO A 287 -7.82 7.18 -1.94
CA PRO A 287 -8.82 7.36 -2.97
C PRO A 287 -8.82 6.21 -4.01
N GLY A 288 -10.01 5.80 -4.43
CA GLY A 288 -10.18 4.77 -5.47
C GLY A 288 -9.95 3.33 -5.04
N VAL A 289 -9.53 3.11 -3.79
CA VAL A 289 -9.34 1.75 -3.27
C VAL A 289 -10.65 1.20 -2.71
N VAL A 290 -11.02 0.04 -3.22
CA VAL A 290 -12.27 -0.66 -2.88
C VAL A 290 -12.01 -2.10 -2.42
N THR A 291 -13.03 -2.69 -1.81
CA THR A 291 -13.11 -4.13 -1.58
C THR A 291 -14.20 -4.75 -2.45
N LEU A 292 -13.96 -5.95 -2.94
CA LEU A 292 -14.93 -6.76 -3.70
C LEU A 292 -15.47 -7.83 -2.77
N SER A 293 -16.67 -7.60 -2.23
CA SER A 293 -17.24 -8.39 -1.14
C SER A 293 -18.50 -9.14 -1.57
N SER A 294 -18.74 -10.36 -1.07
CA SER A 294 -20.00 -11.05 -1.33
C SER A 294 -21.19 -10.29 -0.74
N VAL A 295 -22.33 -10.29 -1.45
CA VAL A 295 -23.58 -9.64 -1.00
C VAL A 295 -24.13 -10.32 0.25
N SER A 296 -24.07 -11.65 0.33
CA SER A 296 -24.58 -12.42 1.46
C SER A 296 -23.48 -12.82 2.44
N GLY A 297 -23.81 -12.81 3.72
CA GLY A 297 -22.96 -13.30 4.80
C GLY A 297 -22.59 -14.77 4.59
N TYR A 298 -21.51 -15.19 5.22
CA TYR A 298 -20.92 -16.51 5.07
C TYR A 298 -21.15 -17.37 6.31
N SER A 299 -21.55 -18.63 6.13
CA SER A 299 -22.12 -19.42 7.22
C SER A 299 -21.21 -20.50 7.82
N ASP A 300 -20.04 -20.81 7.27
CA ASP A 300 -19.36 -22.05 7.67
C ASP A 300 -18.35 -21.96 8.82
N LYS A 301 -17.77 -20.81 9.15
CA LYS A 301 -16.92 -20.68 10.35
C LYS A 301 -16.95 -19.29 11.02
N MET A 302 -17.43 -18.29 10.33
CA MET A 302 -17.49 -16.92 10.83
C MET A 302 -18.85 -16.31 10.56
N THR A 303 -19.84 -16.75 11.33
CA THR A 303 -21.24 -16.31 11.23
C THR A 303 -21.34 -14.79 11.13
N GLY A 304 -21.94 -14.29 10.06
CA GLY A 304 -22.21 -12.87 9.84
C GLY A 304 -21.11 -12.08 9.14
N LYS A 305 -20.00 -12.70 8.74
CA LYS A 305 -18.93 -12.02 7.96
C LYS A 305 -19.04 -12.30 6.47
N VAL A 306 -18.84 -11.27 5.67
CA VAL A 306 -18.78 -11.39 4.20
C VAL A 306 -17.46 -11.97 3.73
N LYS A 307 -17.48 -12.60 2.56
CA LYS A 307 -16.24 -13.00 1.86
C LYS A 307 -15.78 -11.87 0.96
N ARG A 308 -14.47 -11.74 0.79
CA ARG A 308 -13.84 -10.75 -0.09
C ARG A 308 -12.80 -11.41 -0.99
N PHE A 309 -12.52 -10.78 -2.12
CA PHE A 309 -11.41 -11.15 -2.98
C PHE A 309 -10.09 -10.79 -2.30
N SER A 310 -9.19 -11.74 -2.24
CA SER A 310 -7.86 -11.56 -1.66
C SER A 310 -6.78 -12.11 -2.60
N ALA A 311 -5.79 -11.31 -2.93
CA ALA A 311 -4.62 -11.74 -3.68
C ALA A 311 -3.69 -12.57 -2.78
N GLU A 312 -3.26 -13.74 -3.25
CA GLU A 312 -2.43 -14.65 -2.46
C GLU A 312 -1.04 -14.85 -3.10
N LEU A 313 -0.07 -15.24 -2.27
CA LEU A 313 1.31 -15.51 -2.70
C LEU A 313 1.42 -16.56 -3.83
N SER A 314 0.43 -17.42 -3.97
CA SER A 314 0.33 -18.40 -5.07
C SER A 314 0.05 -17.77 -6.44
N GLY A 315 -0.24 -16.48 -6.52
CA GLY A 315 -0.70 -15.81 -7.72
C GLY A 315 -2.19 -16.04 -8.02
N GLU A 316 -2.94 -16.59 -7.07
CA GLU A 316 -4.37 -16.85 -7.18
C GLU A 316 -5.16 -15.85 -6.35
N VAL A 317 -6.42 -15.61 -6.75
CA VAL A 317 -7.35 -14.81 -5.96
C VAL A 317 -8.24 -15.73 -5.15
N TYR A 318 -8.28 -15.55 -3.84
CA TYR A 318 -9.02 -16.37 -2.89
C TYR A 318 -10.25 -15.66 -2.33
N ALA A 319 -11.20 -16.45 -1.85
CA ALA A 319 -12.28 -15.99 -0.98
C ALA A 319 -11.80 -15.98 0.46
N LYS A 320 -11.56 -14.82 1.04
CA LYS A 320 -11.16 -14.63 2.45
C LYS A 320 -12.28 -13.95 3.24
N ASP A 321 -12.18 -13.99 4.56
CA ASP A 321 -13.07 -13.23 5.43
C ASP A 321 -12.60 -11.78 5.65
N GLU A 322 -13.46 -11.01 6.29
CA GLU A 322 -13.21 -9.61 6.57
C GLU A 322 -12.02 -9.34 7.52
N ALA A 323 -11.69 -10.28 8.40
CA ALA A 323 -10.61 -10.10 9.38
C ALA A 323 -9.21 -10.31 8.80
N ALA A 324 -9.11 -11.09 7.71
CA ALA A 324 -7.83 -11.38 7.04
C ALA A 324 -7.39 -10.28 6.07
N LEU A 325 -8.06 -9.13 6.07
CA LEU A 325 -8.17 -8.27 4.90
C LEU A 325 -7.39 -7.03 4.86
N CYS A 326 -6.62 -6.82 5.86
CA CYS A 326 -6.02 -5.50 5.95
C CYS A 326 -5.32 -5.09 4.64
N TYR A 327 -4.83 -6.03 3.83
CA TYR A 327 -3.85 -5.65 2.82
C TYR A 327 -4.01 -6.34 1.45
N ASN A 328 -4.38 -7.61 1.41
CA ASN A 328 -4.47 -8.37 0.14
C ASN A 328 -5.85 -8.28 -0.54
N GLY A 329 -6.82 -7.75 0.15
CA GLY A 329 -8.22 -7.66 -0.30
C GLY A 329 -8.62 -6.31 -0.86
N THR A 330 -7.66 -5.47 -1.18
CA THR A 330 -7.90 -4.12 -1.71
C THR A 330 -7.62 -4.03 -3.20
N TRP A 331 -8.50 -3.36 -3.93
CA TRP A 331 -8.51 -3.31 -5.39
C TRP A 331 -8.82 -1.92 -5.90
N LYS A 332 -8.39 -1.64 -7.12
CA LYS A 332 -8.88 -0.53 -7.94
C LYS A 332 -9.69 -1.10 -9.10
N VAL A 333 -10.79 -0.47 -9.45
CA VAL A 333 -11.62 -0.80 -10.61
C VAL A 333 -11.42 0.29 -11.64
N VAL A 334 -10.69 -0.02 -12.70
CA VAL A 334 -10.26 0.93 -13.71
C VAL A 334 -11.10 0.75 -14.97
N GLU A 335 -11.90 1.76 -15.35
CA GLU A 335 -12.65 1.73 -16.61
C GLU A 335 -11.68 1.79 -17.79
N ILE A 336 -11.85 0.88 -18.74
CA ILE A 336 -11.12 0.88 -20.00
C ILE A 336 -11.98 1.62 -21.02
N THR A 337 -11.49 2.75 -21.47
CA THR A 337 -12.07 3.54 -22.59
C THR A 337 -11.29 3.22 -23.86
N ASP A 338 -12.02 2.94 -24.95
CA ASP A 338 -11.46 2.70 -26.28
C ASP A 338 -10.59 3.87 -26.79
#